data_9b3219c02b0e291e42ab0111cbc18546
#
_entry.id   9b3219c02b0e291e42ab0111cbc18546
#
_cell.length_a   1.000
_cell.length_b   1.000
_cell.length_c   1.000
_cell.angle_alpha   90.00
_cell.angle_beta   90.00
_cell.angle_gamma   90.00
#
_symmetry.space_group_name_H-M   'P 1'
#
loop_
_entity.id
_entity.type
_entity.pdbx_description
1 polymer ?
#
loop_
_entity_poly.entity_id
_entity_poly.type
_entity_poly.pdbx_seq_one_letter_code
_entity_poly.pdbx_strand_id
1 'polypeptide(L)'
;MLAPSTPAFAQAAPAAVDPAAVVAAPAGSGPRLWVVKDEDSTLYLFGTVHVLKPETPWGSAKLDRAFASADEYWFEIADLNDAAGAVPIIQAKGVSPDRPLSSLLTAEELADLDAAARQVGSTGASLDPLRPWFAALQLAIASITKAGYLPQNGGDQVLHARAAAAGKPIKGFETMAQQIGFIADMSEKAQLAMLRSGLKEFEQAPEFLGRMVGAWSTGDVDSLDALIGQEMKAQSPEMYDVMLTRRNADWTRQILTLLEGSGTAFISVGAGHLAGADSVQTMLAKRGVKVEEVRD
;
A
#
# COMPACT_ATOMS: atom_id res chain seq x y z
N MET A 1 41.78 9.09 -1.99
CA MET A 1 40.39 9.51 -2.23
C MET A 1 39.67 8.32 -2.87
N LEU A 2 38.98 7.52 -2.08
CA LEU A 2 38.11 6.46 -2.57
C LEU A 2 36.72 7.08 -2.77
N ALA A 3 36.22 7.05 -4.00
CA ALA A 3 34.86 7.48 -4.30
C ALA A 3 33.89 6.57 -3.54
N PRO A 4 32.81 7.10 -2.94
CA PRO A 4 31.81 6.27 -2.32
C PRO A 4 31.14 5.43 -3.43
N SER A 5 31.24 4.11 -3.30
CA SER A 5 30.48 3.18 -4.12
C SER A 5 29.00 3.36 -3.76
N THR A 6 28.26 3.99 -4.65
CA THR A 6 26.80 3.99 -4.61
C THR A 6 26.33 2.54 -4.57
N PRO A 7 25.47 2.12 -3.63
CA PRO A 7 24.88 0.81 -3.68
C PRO A 7 24.11 0.69 -5.00
N ALA A 8 24.47 -0.29 -5.81
CA ALA A 8 23.85 -0.57 -7.07
C ALA A 8 22.44 -1.11 -6.82
N PHE A 9 21.48 -0.23 -6.70
CA PHE A 9 20.09 -0.54 -6.98
C PHE A 9 19.92 -0.57 -8.50
N ALA A 10 20.55 -1.54 -9.14
CA ALA A 10 20.13 -1.97 -10.47
C ALA A 10 18.79 -2.69 -10.26
N GLN A 11 17.74 -1.93 -10.13
CA GLN A 11 16.39 -2.44 -10.24
C GLN A 11 16.28 -2.96 -11.66
N ALA A 12 16.16 -4.28 -11.81
CA ALA A 12 15.71 -4.86 -13.07
C ALA A 12 14.44 -4.10 -13.46
N ALA A 13 14.34 -3.68 -14.72
CA ALA A 13 13.16 -3.02 -15.22
C ALA A 13 11.95 -3.86 -14.79
N PRO A 14 10.89 -3.26 -14.19
CA PRO A 14 9.74 -4.03 -13.74
C PRO A 14 9.23 -4.84 -14.92
N ALA A 15 8.98 -6.13 -14.69
CA ALA A 15 8.37 -6.99 -15.69
C ALA A 15 7.06 -6.33 -16.13
N ALA A 16 6.78 -6.36 -17.44
CA ALA A 16 5.55 -5.77 -17.96
C ALA A 16 4.34 -6.39 -17.23
N VAL A 17 3.49 -5.53 -16.68
CA VAL A 17 2.26 -5.97 -16.03
C VAL A 17 1.29 -6.43 -17.13
N ASP A 18 0.82 -7.67 -17.03
CA ASP A 18 -0.25 -8.16 -17.91
C ASP A 18 -1.60 -7.66 -17.37
N PRO A 19 -2.29 -6.74 -18.07
CA PRO A 19 -3.60 -6.25 -17.64
C PRO A 19 -4.69 -7.35 -17.63
N ALA A 20 -4.43 -8.50 -18.26
CA ALA A 20 -5.32 -9.66 -18.26
C ALA A 20 -5.04 -10.64 -17.11
N ALA A 21 -3.99 -10.44 -16.31
CA ALA A 21 -3.54 -11.36 -15.27
C ALA A 21 -4.41 -11.37 -13.99
N VAL A 22 -5.73 -11.26 -14.13
CA VAL A 22 -6.67 -11.34 -13.00
C VAL A 22 -7.24 -12.73 -12.90
N VAL A 23 -6.86 -13.46 -11.84
CA VAL A 23 -7.45 -14.76 -11.54
C VAL A 23 -8.86 -14.58 -10.97
N ALA A 24 -9.85 -15.22 -11.56
CA ALA A 24 -11.23 -15.11 -11.11
C ALA A 24 -11.40 -15.73 -9.72
N ALA A 25 -12.03 -15.00 -8.82
CA ALA A 25 -12.47 -15.53 -7.54
C ALA A 25 -13.65 -16.51 -7.73
N PRO A 26 -13.87 -17.48 -6.81
CA PRO A 26 -15.06 -18.30 -6.81
C PRO A 26 -16.34 -17.45 -6.83
N ALA A 27 -17.40 -17.94 -7.48
CA ALA A 27 -18.68 -17.22 -7.56
C ALA A 27 -19.21 -16.86 -6.17
N GLY A 28 -19.63 -15.61 -6.00
CA GLY A 28 -20.12 -15.06 -4.73
C GLY A 28 -19.01 -14.72 -3.72
N SER A 29 -17.75 -14.82 -4.10
CA SER A 29 -16.60 -14.41 -3.31
C SER A 29 -15.81 -13.30 -4.03
N GLY A 30 -14.70 -12.87 -3.45
CA GLY A 30 -13.84 -11.82 -3.99
C GLY A 30 -13.81 -10.59 -3.08
N PRO A 31 -12.90 -9.68 -3.36
CA PRO A 31 -12.79 -8.45 -2.58
C PRO A 31 -14.07 -7.64 -2.61
N ARG A 32 -14.33 -6.89 -1.53
CA ARG A 32 -15.49 -6.00 -1.45
C ARG A 32 -15.37 -4.86 -2.44
N LEU A 33 -16.49 -4.50 -3.01
CA LEU A 33 -16.66 -3.34 -3.88
C LEU A 33 -17.81 -2.50 -3.33
N TRP A 34 -17.57 -1.23 -3.12
CA TRP A 34 -18.61 -0.29 -2.68
C TRP A 34 -18.96 0.69 -3.78
N VAL A 35 -20.12 1.28 -3.66
CA VAL A 35 -20.59 2.33 -4.55
C VAL A 35 -21.21 3.47 -3.75
N VAL A 36 -20.90 4.68 -4.19
CA VAL A 36 -21.49 5.94 -3.75
C VAL A 36 -22.16 6.57 -4.95
N LYS A 37 -23.40 7.01 -4.81
CA LYS A 37 -24.19 7.60 -5.90
C LYS A 37 -24.97 8.80 -5.43
N ASP A 38 -25.13 9.76 -6.33
CA ASP A 38 -26.15 10.80 -6.28
C ASP A 38 -26.97 10.84 -7.59
N GLU A 39 -27.51 11.99 -7.97
CA GLU A 39 -28.39 12.10 -9.14
C GLU A 39 -27.66 11.86 -10.47
N ASP A 40 -26.40 12.28 -10.60
CA ASP A 40 -25.62 12.26 -11.84
C ASP A 40 -24.19 11.72 -11.70
N SER A 41 -23.76 11.33 -10.47
CA SER A 41 -22.47 10.73 -10.19
C SER A 41 -22.57 9.28 -9.72
N THR A 42 -21.60 8.46 -10.11
CA THR A 42 -21.39 7.09 -9.61
C THR A 42 -19.92 6.87 -9.31
N LEU A 43 -19.57 6.67 -8.05
CA LEU A 43 -18.19 6.43 -7.61
C LEU A 43 -18.07 5.03 -7.02
N TYR A 44 -17.27 4.16 -7.66
CA TYR A 44 -16.93 2.84 -7.13
C TYR A 44 -15.69 2.93 -6.26
N LEU A 45 -15.69 2.28 -5.09
CA LEU A 45 -14.54 2.19 -4.19
C LEU A 45 -14.09 0.73 -4.10
N PHE A 46 -12.86 0.47 -4.46
CA PHE A 46 -12.27 -0.87 -4.47
C PHE A 46 -10.94 -0.89 -3.70
N GLY A 47 -10.81 -1.84 -2.77
CA GLY A 47 -9.59 -2.04 -2.01
C GLY A 47 -8.61 -2.97 -2.73
N THR A 48 -7.33 -2.61 -2.79
CA THR A 48 -6.26 -3.41 -3.39
C THR A 48 -5.22 -3.84 -2.37
N VAL A 49 -4.45 -4.86 -2.73
CA VAL A 49 -3.21 -5.25 -2.06
C VAL A 49 -2.06 -5.06 -3.04
N HIS A 50 -1.01 -4.36 -2.59
CA HIS A 50 0.10 -3.91 -3.43
C HIS A 50 1.00 -5.02 -3.97
N VAL A 51 0.99 -6.18 -3.33
CA VAL A 51 1.82 -7.33 -3.68
C VAL A 51 1.00 -8.61 -3.58
N LEU A 52 0.98 -9.39 -4.64
CA LEU A 52 0.22 -10.64 -4.69
C LEU A 52 1.08 -11.76 -5.29
N LYS A 53 0.68 -13.00 -5.03
CA LYS A 53 1.16 -14.13 -5.80
C LYS A 53 0.37 -14.21 -7.11
N PRO A 54 0.98 -14.71 -8.20
CA PRO A 54 0.31 -14.76 -9.51
C PRO A 54 -1.02 -15.52 -9.51
N GLU A 55 -1.12 -16.55 -8.68
CA GLU A 55 -2.29 -17.41 -8.57
C GLU A 55 -3.41 -16.88 -7.66
N THR A 56 -3.23 -15.72 -7.02
CA THR A 56 -4.22 -15.17 -6.07
C THR A 56 -5.54 -14.86 -6.78
N PRO A 57 -6.67 -15.50 -6.39
CA PRO A 57 -7.96 -15.25 -7.02
C PRO A 57 -8.63 -14.02 -6.41
N TRP A 58 -8.93 -12.99 -7.23
CA TRP A 58 -9.60 -11.76 -6.77
C TRP A 58 -10.50 -11.10 -7.82
N GLY A 59 -10.47 -11.56 -9.07
CA GLY A 59 -11.31 -11.03 -10.13
C GLY A 59 -12.78 -11.43 -9.96
N SER A 60 -13.71 -10.54 -10.31
CA SER A 60 -15.13 -10.84 -10.30
C SER A 60 -15.87 -10.07 -11.39
N ALA A 61 -17.02 -10.59 -11.82
CA ALA A 61 -17.85 -9.94 -12.84
C ALA A 61 -18.34 -8.55 -12.38
N LYS A 62 -18.62 -8.37 -11.08
CA LYS A 62 -19.01 -7.05 -10.52
C LYS A 62 -17.88 -6.04 -10.64
N LEU A 63 -16.64 -6.46 -10.34
CA LEU A 63 -15.45 -5.63 -10.51
C LEU A 63 -15.27 -5.21 -11.97
N ASP A 64 -15.34 -6.16 -12.89
CA ASP A 64 -15.15 -5.88 -14.31
C ASP A 64 -16.23 -4.94 -14.87
N ARG A 65 -17.50 -5.13 -14.48
CA ARG A 65 -18.58 -4.22 -14.86
C ARG A 65 -18.35 -2.80 -14.33
N ALA A 66 -18.03 -2.67 -13.04
CA ALA A 66 -17.78 -1.37 -12.42
C ALA A 66 -16.56 -0.67 -13.07
N PHE A 67 -15.47 -1.41 -13.27
CA PHE A 67 -14.27 -0.89 -13.89
C PHE A 67 -14.50 -0.42 -15.33
N ALA A 68 -15.21 -1.23 -16.15
CA ALA A 68 -15.52 -0.89 -17.55
C ALA A 68 -16.45 0.33 -17.68
N SER A 69 -17.36 0.51 -16.73
CA SER A 69 -18.33 1.62 -16.75
C SER A 69 -17.73 2.98 -16.37
N ALA A 70 -16.55 3.01 -15.75
CA ALA A 70 -15.91 4.25 -15.31
C ALA A 70 -15.49 5.12 -16.50
N ASP A 71 -15.66 6.43 -16.37
CA ASP A 71 -15.18 7.45 -17.31
C ASP A 71 -13.75 7.85 -16.98
N GLU A 72 -13.36 7.75 -15.70
CA GLU A 72 -12.02 8.03 -15.18
C GLU A 72 -11.65 7.10 -14.04
N TYR A 73 -10.34 6.97 -13.80
CA TYR A 73 -9.78 6.14 -12.75
C TYR A 73 -9.00 6.95 -11.75
N TRP A 74 -9.22 6.68 -10.47
CA TRP A 74 -8.51 7.30 -9.35
C TRP A 74 -7.74 6.25 -8.57
N PHE A 75 -6.47 6.51 -8.34
CA PHE A 75 -5.59 5.67 -7.52
C PHE A 75 -5.04 6.49 -6.36
N GLU A 76 -4.34 5.85 -5.44
CA GLU A 76 -3.56 6.59 -4.44
C GLU A 76 -2.58 7.54 -5.13
N ILE A 77 -1.87 7.04 -6.14
CA ILE A 77 -0.88 7.77 -6.94
C ILE A 77 -1.20 7.57 -8.42
N ALA A 78 -1.21 8.64 -9.19
CA ALA A 78 -1.50 8.58 -10.63
C ALA A 78 -0.38 7.92 -11.44
N ASP A 79 0.87 8.10 -11.06
CA ASP A 79 2.05 7.49 -11.67
C ASP A 79 2.79 6.62 -10.65
N LEU A 80 2.57 5.32 -10.73
CA LEU A 80 3.21 4.32 -9.85
C LEU A 80 4.72 4.19 -10.08
N ASN A 81 5.27 4.75 -11.15
CA ASN A 81 6.68 4.71 -11.51
C ASN A 81 7.39 6.06 -11.35
N ASP A 82 6.80 7.01 -10.62
CA ASP A 82 7.38 8.35 -10.41
C ASP A 82 8.66 8.28 -9.56
N ALA A 83 9.75 7.85 -10.18
CA ALA A 83 11.08 7.87 -9.57
C ALA A 83 11.57 9.29 -9.29
N ALA A 84 11.12 10.28 -10.06
CA ALA A 84 11.50 11.68 -9.88
C ALA A 84 10.92 12.25 -8.58
N GLY A 85 9.73 11.82 -8.18
CA GLY A 85 9.14 12.16 -6.89
C GLY A 85 9.76 11.38 -5.71
N ALA A 86 10.13 10.12 -5.93
CA ALA A 86 10.64 9.24 -4.88
C ALA A 86 12.10 9.50 -4.48
N VAL A 87 13.00 9.53 -5.49
CA VAL A 87 14.46 9.52 -5.29
C VAL A 87 14.95 10.69 -4.42
N PRO A 88 14.54 11.95 -4.64
CA PRO A 88 15.02 13.07 -3.82
C PRO A 88 14.67 12.91 -2.34
N ILE A 89 13.49 12.38 -2.02
CA ILE A 89 13.05 12.18 -0.63
C ILE A 89 13.82 11.04 0.02
N ILE A 90 14.02 9.94 -0.69
CA ILE A 90 14.82 8.82 -0.19
C ILE A 90 16.26 9.28 0.09
N GLN A 91 16.86 10.07 -0.82
CA GLN A 91 18.19 10.63 -0.62
C GLN A 91 18.26 11.58 0.58
N ALA A 92 17.26 12.43 0.75
CA ALA A 92 17.23 13.42 1.83
C ALA A 92 16.83 12.84 3.19
N LYS A 93 15.93 11.86 3.20
CA LYS A 93 15.25 11.38 4.42
C LYS A 93 15.34 9.86 4.63
N GLY A 94 15.96 9.11 3.73
CA GLY A 94 16.14 7.65 3.85
C GLY A 94 17.47 7.26 4.46
N VAL A 95 18.48 8.15 4.42
CA VAL A 95 19.84 7.89 4.91
C VAL A 95 20.20 8.87 6.02
N SER A 96 21.01 8.41 6.96
CA SER A 96 21.53 9.21 8.09
C SER A 96 22.89 8.67 8.54
N PRO A 97 23.94 8.88 7.75
CA PRO A 97 25.26 8.33 8.04
C PRO A 97 25.87 8.87 9.35
N ASP A 98 25.50 10.10 9.73
CA ASP A 98 25.94 10.72 11.00
C ASP A 98 25.20 10.16 12.23
N ARG A 99 24.10 9.44 12.01
CA ARG A 99 23.30 8.80 13.04
C ARG A 99 22.83 7.42 12.58
N PRO A 100 23.77 6.46 12.51
CA PRO A 100 23.52 5.11 12.00
C PRO A 100 22.60 4.31 12.93
N LEU A 101 22.01 3.23 12.43
CA LEU A 101 21.14 2.35 13.22
C LEU A 101 21.87 1.76 14.43
N SER A 102 23.18 1.51 14.31
CA SER A 102 24.04 1.06 15.42
C SER A 102 24.10 2.03 16.60
N SER A 103 23.77 3.31 16.38
CA SER A 103 23.63 4.30 17.47
C SER A 103 22.25 4.37 18.09
N LEU A 104 21.24 3.69 17.50
CA LEU A 104 19.84 3.76 17.88
C LEU A 104 19.29 2.44 18.42
N LEU A 105 19.93 1.32 18.04
CA LEU A 105 19.50 -0.03 18.37
C LEU A 105 20.40 -0.64 19.47
N THR A 106 19.82 -1.52 20.26
CA THR A 106 20.60 -2.34 21.23
C THR A 106 21.44 -3.38 20.49
N ALA A 107 22.38 -4.01 21.20
CA ALA A 107 23.20 -5.09 20.63
C ALA A 107 22.35 -6.28 20.18
N GLU A 108 21.26 -6.60 20.87
CA GLU A 108 20.30 -7.64 20.50
C GLU A 108 19.55 -7.26 19.22
N GLU A 109 19.00 -6.05 19.14
CA GLU A 109 18.29 -5.55 17.96
C GLU A 109 19.21 -5.46 16.72
N LEU A 110 20.51 -5.17 16.91
CA LEU A 110 21.50 -5.21 15.82
C LEU A 110 21.78 -6.64 15.35
N ALA A 111 21.80 -7.60 16.25
CA ALA A 111 21.92 -9.01 15.87
C ALA A 111 20.67 -9.48 15.08
N ASP A 112 19.48 -9.07 15.51
CA ASP A 112 18.22 -9.36 14.79
C ASP A 112 18.21 -8.69 13.40
N LEU A 113 18.66 -7.44 13.31
CA LEU A 113 18.80 -6.72 12.03
C LEU A 113 19.74 -7.47 11.07
N ASP A 114 20.90 -7.91 11.56
CA ASP A 114 21.87 -8.65 10.73
C ASP A 114 21.32 -10.04 10.34
N ALA A 115 20.63 -10.72 11.24
CA ALA A 115 19.99 -12.00 10.96
C ALA A 115 18.90 -11.86 9.88
N ALA A 116 18.02 -10.87 9.99
CA ALA A 116 16.98 -10.57 9.00
C ALA A 116 17.60 -10.18 7.64
N ALA A 117 18.62 -9.30 7.65
CA ALA A 117 19.31 -8.88 6.44
C ALA A 117 19.94 -10.07 5.69
N ARG A 118 20.61 -10.98 6.41
CA ARG A 118 21.21 -12.19 5.81
C ARG A 118 20.18 -13.11 5.18
N GLN A 119 19.01 -13.22 5.76
CA GLN A 119 17.93 -14.05 5.17
C GLN A 119 17.47 -13.54 3.80
N VAL A 120 17.64 -12.25 3.52
CA VAL A 120 17.27 -11.64 2.22
C VAL A 120 18.51 -11.33 1.35
N GLY A 121 19.66 -11.90 1.67
CA GLY A 121 20.89 -11.75 0.88
C GLY A 121 21.62 -10.41 1.07
N SER A 122 21.41 -9.74 2.20
CA SER A 122 22.04 -8.48 2.57
C SER A 122 22.86 -8.64 3.88
N THR A 123 23.27 -7.54 4.51
CA THR A 123 23.94 -7.52 5.81
C THR A 123 23.43 -6.37 6.67
N GLY A 124 23.47 -6.52 8.00
CA GLY A 124 23.16 -5.42 8.91
C GLY A 124 24.03 -4.18 8.67
N ALA A 125 25.30 -4.38 8.34
CA ALA A 125 26.22 -3.28 8.02
C ALA A 125 25.80 -2.46 6.79
N SER A 126 25.16 -3.07 5.80
CA SER A 126 24.66 -2.34 4.62
C SER A 126 23.40 -1.52 4.93
N LEU A 127 22.66 -1.88 5.96
CA LEU A 127 21.47 -1.16 6.41
C LEU A 127 21.81 -0.09 7.46
N ASP A 128 22.99 -0.16 8.09
CA ASP A 128 23.40 0.72 9.18
C ASP A 128 23.27 2.23 8.88
N PRO A 129 23.65 2.74 7.69
CA PRO A 129 23.51 4.17 7.37
C PRO A 129 22.07 4.60 7.04
N LEU A 130 21.10 3.69 7.07
CA LEU A 130 19.70 4.01 6.73
C LEU A 130 18.94 4.56 7.96
N ARG A 131 17.94 5.37 7.70
CA ARG A 131 16.96 5.71 8.73
C ARG A 131 16.04 4.51 9.02
N PRO A 132 15.49 4.41 10.26
CA PRO A 132 14.75 3.22 10.67
C PRO A 132 13.58 2.84 9.74
N TRP A 133 12.82 3.83 9.24
CA TRP A 133 11.72 3.59 8.32
C TRP A 133 12.16 2.94 7.01
N PHE A 134 13.30 3.38 6.49
CA PHE A 134 13.77 2.90 5.18
C PHE A 134 14.41 1.51 5.28
N ALA A 135 15.12 1.23 6.38
CA ALA A 135 15.59 -0.11 6.69
C ALA A 135 14.43 -1.10 6.86
N ALA A 136 13.39 -0.72 7.63
CA ALA A 136 12.20 -1.54 7.81
C ALA A 136 11.51 -1.84 6.48
N LEU A 137 11.31 -0.83 5.64
CA LEU A 137 10.68 -0.98 4.32
C LEU A 137 11.48 -1.91 3.41
N GLN A 138 12.81 -1.75 3.35
CA GLN A 138 13.68 -2.61 2.53
C GLN A 138 13.61 -4.08 2.96
N LEU A 139 13.70 -4.34 4.27
CA LEU A 139 13.60 -5.69 4.81
C LEU A 139 12.23 -6.31 4.53
N ALA A 140 11.14 -5.56 4.74
CA ALA A 140 9.79 -6.04 4.47
C ALA A 140 9.61 -6.41 3.00
N ILE A 141 9.96 -5.51 2.06
CA ILE A 141 9.86 -5.78 0.61
C ILE A 141 10.69 -7.00 0.21
N ALA A 142 11.94 -7.11 0.70
CA ALA A 142 12.81 -8.22 0.36
C ALA A 142 12.25 -9.56 0.89
N SER A 143 11.71 -9.59 2.13
CA SER A 143 11.11 -10.78 2.73
C SER A 143 9.89 -11.27 1.94
N ILE A 144 8.94 -10.39 1.66
CA ILE A 144 7.70 -10.76 0.93
C ILE A 144 7.97 -11.14 -0.53
N THR A 145 8.96 -10.47 -1.18
CA THR A 145 9.38 -10.81 -2.55
C THR A 145 10.00 -12.21 -2.59
N LYS A 146 10.86 -12.55 -1.61
CA LYS A 146 11.41 -13.90 -1.47
C LYS A 146 10.34 -14.97 -1.28
N ALA A 147 9.22 -14.62 -0.63
CA ALA A 147 8.07 -15.50 -0.44
C ALA A 147 7.14 -15.57 -1.68
N GLY A 148 7.49 -14.92 -2.79
CA GLY A 148 6.76 -14.97 -4.07
C GLY A 148 5.64 -13.93 -4.21
N TYR A 149 5.53 -12.98 -3.28
CA TYR A 149 4.62 -11.85 -3.44
C TYR A 149 5.32 -10.76 -4.25
N LEU A 150 4.75 -10.41 -5.39
CA LEU A 150 5.40 -9.54 -6.36
C LEU A 150 4.55 -8.28 -6.61
N PRO A 151 5.16 -7.09 -6.67
CA PRO A 151 4.43 -5.84 -6.94
C PRO A 151 3.66 -5.85 -8.27
N GLN A 152 4.25 -6.42 -9.33
CA GLN A 152 3.61 -6.49 -10.66
C GLN A 152 2.29 -7.28 -10.66
N ASN A 153 2.05 -8.12 -9.66
CA ASN A 153 0.79 -8.85 -9.48
C ASN A 153 -0.18 -8.11 -8.54
N GLY A 154 0.27 -7.04 -7.90
CA GLY A 154 -0.56 -6.22 -7.02
C GLY A 154 -1.80 -5.69 -7.73
N GLY A 155 -2.91 -5.64 -6.99
CA GLY A 155 -4.20 -5.21 -7.55
C GLY A 155 -4.16 -3.80 -8.12
N ASP A 156 -3.45 -2.89 -7.48
CA ASP A 156 -3.23 -1.52 -7.94
C ASP A 156 -2.45 -1.47 -9.26
N GLN A 157 -1.35 -2.23 -9.37
CA GLN A 157 -0.55 -2.30 -10.60
C GLN A 157 -1.37 -2.87 -11.78
N VAL A 158 -2.10 -3.95 -11.54
CA VAL A 158 -2.93 -4.59 -12.57
C VAL A 158 -4.08 -3.67 -13.00
N LEU A 159 -4.79 -3.05 -12.05
CA LEU A 159 -5.87 -2.11 -12.38
C LEU A 159 -5.35 -0.84 -13.06
N HIS A 160 -4.17 -0.34 -12.65
CA HIS A 160 -3.53 0.80 -13.32
C HIS A 160 -3.16 0.46 -14.77
N ALA A 161 -2.60 -0.73 -15.03
CA ALA A 161 -2.31 -1.19 -16.38
C ALA A 161 -3.59 -1.34 -17.23
N ARG A 162 -4.69 -1.84 -16.64
CA ARG A 162 -6.01 -1.92 -17.31
C ARG A 162 -6.56 -0.52 -17.62
N ALA A 163 -6.43 0.45 -16.70
CA ALA A 163 -6.85 1.83 -16.91
C ALA A 163 -6.07 2.49 -18.03
N ALA A 164 -4.74 2.32 -18.05
CA ALA A 164 -3.89 2.81 -19.14
C ALA A 164 -4.26 2.19 -20.50
N ALA A 165 -4.54 0.89 -20.55
CA ALA A 165 -4.99 0.22 -21.76
C ALA A 165 -6.36 0.70 -22.24
N ALA A 166 -7.24 1.12 -21.32
CA ALA A 166 -8.54 1.70 -21.66
C ALA A 166 -8.43 3.13 -22.25
N GLY A 167 -7.28 3.78 -22.12
CA GLY A 167 -7.05 5.14 -22.64
C GLY A 167 -7.89 6.23 -21.97
N LYS A 168 -8.40 5.98 -20.76
CA LYS A 168 -9.20 6.92 -19.98
C LYS A 168 -8.33 7.69 -18.99
N PRO A 169 -8.75 8.85 -18.49
CA PRO A 169 -7.99 9.63 -17.52
C PRO A 169 -7.63 8.83 -16.27
N ILE A 170 -6.37 8.91 -15.86
CA ILE A 170 -5.85 8.35 -14.60
C ILE A 170 -5.46 9.52 -13.70
N LYS A 171 -5.97 9.52 -12.49
CA LYS A 171 -5.74 10.54 -11.47
C LYS A 171 -5.26 9.91 -10.16
N GLY A 172 -4.66 10.71 -9.28
CA GLY A 172 -4.20 10.29 -7.97
C GLY A 172 -4.71 11.22 -6.88
N PHE A 173 -4.97 10.67 -5.72
CA PHE A 173 -5.28 11.45 -4.52
C PHE A 173 -4.03 12.11 -3.95
N GLU A 174 -2.87 11.51 -4.17
CA GLU A 174 -1.57 11.90 -3.64
C GLU A 174 -0.50 11.80 -4.73
N THR A 175 0.65 12.39 -4.46
CA THR A 175 1.87 12.18 -5.24
C THR A 175 2.76 11.14 -4.57
N MET A 176 3.69 10.54 -5.31
CA MET A 176 4.72 9.66 -4.77
C MET A 176 5.52 10.35 -3.65
N ALA A 177 5.87 11.62 -3.87
CA ALA A 177 6.57 12.44 -2.90
C ALA A 177 5.81 12.59 -1.56
N GLN A 178 4.50 12.82 -1.61
CA GLN A 178 3.66 12.90 -0.42
C GLN A 178 3.62 11.55 0.30
N GLN A 179 3.43 10.45 -0.42
CA GLN A 179 3.29 9.12 0.16
C GLN A 179 4.56 8.68 0.89
N ILE A 180 5.74 8.86 0.27
CA ILE A 180 7.02 8.59 0.95
C ILE A 180 7.22 9.55 2.13
N GLY A 181 6.82 10.82 1.95
CA GLY A 181 6.89 11.83 3.01
C GLY A 181 6.13 11.42 4.27
N PHE A 182 4.95 10.82 4.14
CA PHE A 182 4.17 10.35 5.30
C PHE A 182 4.97 9.40 6.20
N ILE A 183 5.70 8.46 5.63
CA ILE A 183 6.53 7.53 6.40
C ILE A 183 7.82 8.21 6.89
N ALA A 184 8.48 8.96 6.00
CA ALA A 184 9.77 9.56 6.28
C ALA A 184 9.72 10.68 7.33
N ASP A 185 8.58 11.36 7.49
CA ASP A 185 8.35 12.46 8.41
C ASP A 185 7.72 12.05 9.75
N MET A 186 7.42 10.75 9.94
CA MET A 186 7.05 10.24 11.26
C MET A 186 8.17 10.50 12.28
N SER A 187 7.79 10.61 13.53
CA SER A 187 8.77 10.73 14.63
C SER A 187 9.76 9.54 14.59
N GLU A 188 10.99 9.78 15.02
CA GLU A 188 11.99 8.71 15.13
C GLU A 188 11.48 7.57 16.00
N LYS A 189 10.72 7.89 17.06
CA LYS A 189 10.06 6.88 17.91
C LYS A 189 9.14 5.97 17.11
N ALA A 190 8.31 6.52 16.23
CA ALA A 190 7.41 5.73 15.40
C ALA A 190 8.18 4.91 14.35
N GLN A 191 9.21 5.50 13.73
CA GLN A 191 10.08 4.78 12.78
C GLN A 191 10.83 3.62 13.44
N LEU A 192 11.35 3.81 14.67
CA LEU A 192 11.99 2.74 15.44
C LEU A 192 10.98 1.67 15.87
N ALA A 193 9.76 2.04 16.25
CA ALA A 193 8.71 1.07 16.55
C ALA A 193 8.39 0.20 15.33
N MET A 194 8.28 0.80 14.13
CA MET A 194 8.09 0.10 12.87
C MET A 194 9.23 -0.89 12.59
N LEU A 195 10.50 -0.46 12.72
CA LEU A 195 11.65 -1.33 12.51
C LEU A 195 11.69 -2.49 13.51
N ARG A 196 11.52 -2.19 14.81
CA ARG A 196 11.52 -3.19 15.89
C ARG A 196 10.44 -4.24 15.73
N SER A 197 9.22 -3.82 15.40
CA SER A 197 8.13 -4.76 15.12
C SER A 197 8.44 -5.61 13.88
N GLY A 198 8.92 -4.99 12.81
CA GLY A 198 9.33 -5.72 11.60
C GLY A 198 10.44 -6.73 11.84
N LEU A 199 11.42 -6.44 12.70
CA LEU A 199 12.47 -7.38 13.06
C LEU A 199 11.91 -8.55 13.91
N LYS A 200 11.09 -8.25 14.91
CA LYS A 200 10.49 -9.26 15.78
C LYS A 200 9.59 -10.24 15.02
N GLU A 201 8.90 -9.76 14.01
CA GLU A 201 7.92 -10.53 13.25
C GLU A 201 8.45 -10.96 11.86
N PHE A 202 9.76 -10.77 11.62
CA PHE A 202 10.36 -10.94 10.30
C PHE A 202 10.10 -12.31 9.66
N GLU A 203 10.22 -13.38 10.43
CA GLU A 203 9.99 -14.74 9.94
C GLU A 203 8.51 -15.02 9.65
N GLN A 204 7.60 -14.36 10.37
CA GLN A 204 6.15 -14.50 10.22
C GLN A 204 5.55 -13.55 9.16
N ALA A 205 6.32 -12.59 8.65
CA ALA A 205 5.83 -11.59 7.71
C ALA A 205 5.14 -12.18 6.46
N PRO A 206 5.67 -13.26 5.81
CA PRO A 206 4.99 -13.89 4.68
C PRO A 206 3.66 -14.56 5.06
N GLU A 207 3.57 -15.18 6.25
CA GLU A 207 2.34 -15.79 6.74
C GLU A 207 1.30 -14.72 7.10
N PHE A 208 1.74 -13.65 7.76
CA PHE A 208 0.89 -12.49 8.07
C PHE A 208 0.30 -11.88 6.79
N LEU A 209 1.13 -11.65 5.77
CA LEU A 209 0.68 -11.18 4.46
C LEU A 209 -0.29 -12.18 3.81
N GLY A 210 -0.04 -13.49 3.91
CA GLY A 210 -0.94 -14.53 3.43
C GLY A 210 -2.33 -14.46 4.06
N ARG A 211 -2.41 -14.24 5.37
CA ARG A 211 -3.69 -14.07 6.10
C ARG A 211 -4.41 -12.80 5.64
N MET A 212 -3.68 -11.71 5.47
CA MET A 212 -4.22 -10.44 4.99
C MET A 212 -4.77 -10.56 3.56
N VAL A 213 -4.01 -11.20 2.65
CA VAL A 213 -4.44 -11.49 1.28
C VAL A 213 -5.66 -12.42 1.28
N GLY A 214 -5.70 -13.41 2.16
CA GLY A 214 -6.85 -14.32 2.33
C GLY A 214 -8.11 -13.57 2.75
N ALA A 215 -8.03 -12.72 3.78
CA ALA A 215 -9.13 -11.88 4.23
C ALA A 215 -9.62 -10.94 3.11
N TRP A 216 -8.68 -10.28 2.41
CA TRP A 216 -9.00 -9.40 1.30
C TRP A 216 -9.70 -10.14 0.15
N SER A 217 -9.14 -11.26 -0.31
CA SER A 217 -9.66 -12.00 -1.47
C SER A 217 -11.01 -12.67 -1.21
N THR A 218 -11.40 -12.81 0.04
CA THR A 218 -12.73 -13.33 0.45
C THR A 218 -13.71 -12.23 0.86
N GLY A 219 -13.26 -10.97 0.90
CA GLY A 219 -14.07 -9.82 1.30
C GLY A 219 -14.33 -9.75 2.81
N ASP A 220 -13.49 -10.37 3.63
CA ASP A 220 -13.58 -10.29 5.10
C ASP A 220 -12.93 -8.99 5.61
N VAL A 221 -13.74 -7.93 5.63
CA VAL A 221 -13.30 -6.57 6.01
C VAL A 221 -12.98 -6.47 7.50
N ASP A 222 -13.65 -7.24 8.33
CA ASP A 222 -13.40 -7.23 9.79
C ASP A 222 -12.03 -7.82 10.12
N SER A 223 -11.67 -8.93 9.46
CA SER A 223 -10.32 -9.49 9.57
C SER A 223 -9.26 -8.56 9.00
N LEU A 224 -9.56 -7.83 7.91
CA LEU A 224 -8.64 -6.82 7.38
C LEU A 224 -8.41 -5.67 8.37
N ASP A 225 -9.46 -5.15 9.00
CA ASP A 225 -9.30 -4.12 10.04
C ASP A 225 -8.45 -4.63 11.20
N ALA A 226 -8.71 -5.85 11.67
CA ALA A 226 -7.94 -6.46 12.77
C ALA A 226 -6.44 -6.59 12.41
N LEU A 227 -6.15 -7.10 11.21
CA LEU A 227 -4.77 -7.36 10.76
C LEU A 227 -4.00 -6.09 10.37
N ILE A 228 -4.68 -5.06 9.85
CA ILE A 228 -4.02 -3.84 9.36
C ILE A 228 -4.22 -2.69 10.35
N GLY A 229 -5.48 -2.27 10.53
CA GLY A 229 -5.79 -1.06 11.28
C GLY A 229 -5.49 -1.19 12.78
N GLN A 230 -6.02 -2.24 13.41
CA GLN A 230 -5.88 -2.44 14.85
C GLN A 230 -4.44 -2.79 15.23
N GLU A 231 -3.77 -3.63 14.43
CA GLU A 231 -2.36 -3.98 14.66
C GLU A 231 -1.45 -2.76 14.51
N MET A 232 -1.61 -1.99 13.42
CA MET A 232 -0.85 -0.74 13.21
C MET A 232 -1.07 0.25 14.36
N LYS A 233 -2.31 0.39 14.84
CA LYS A 233 -2.66 1.28 15.94
C LYS A 233 -2.05 0.83 17.26
N ALA A 234 -1.98 -0.48 17.51
CA ALA A 234 -1.35 -1.06 18.69
C ALA A 234 0.18 -0.87 18.66
N GLN A 235 0.81 -1.03 17.52
CA GLN A 235 2.25 -0.81 17.34
C GLN A 235 2.62 0.66 17.47
N SER A 236 1.89 1.55 16.80
CA SER A 236 2.13 2.99 16.80
C SER A 236 0.86 3.77 16.45
N PRO A 237 0.22 4.44 17.42
CA PRO A 237 -0.91 5.33 17.12
C PRO A 237 -0.56 6.44 16.12
N GLU A 238 0.69 6.93 16.12
CA GLU A 238 1.16 7.91 15.15
C GLU A 238 1.18 7.32 13.74
N MET A 239 1.68 6.10 13.57
CA MET A 239 1.70 5.42 12.27
C MET A 239 0.28 5.21 11.75
N TYR A 240 -0.64 4.74 12.60
CA TYR A 240 -2.06 4.60 12.24
C TYR A 240 -2.69 5.92 11.79
N ASP A 241 -2.45 6.99 12.55
CA ASP A 241 -2.97 8.32 12.22
C ASP A 241 -2.43 8.82 10.88
N VAL A 242 -1.12 8.75 10.67
CA VAL A 242 -0.45 9.24 9.48
C VAL A 242 -0.76 8.38 8.25
N MET A 243 -0.74 7.06 8.39
CA MET A 243 -0.88 6.15 7.26
C MET A 243 -2.34 5.91 6.85
N LEU A 244 -3.29 6.01 7.78
CA LEU A 244 -4.70 5.73 7.52
C LEU A 244 -5.60 6.95 7.80
N THR A 245 -5.68 7.42 9.06
CA THR A 245 -6.74 8.36 9.45
C THR A 245 -6.69 9.68 8.69
N ARG A 246 -5.53 10.32 8.61
CA ARG A 246 -5.37 11.61 7.92
C ARG A 246 -5.56 11.47 6.43
N ARG A 247 -5.02 10.43 5.82
CA ARG A 247 -5.17 10.17 4.39
C ARG A 247 -6.62 9.88 4.04
N ASN A 248 -7.30 9.04 4.80
CA ASN A 248 -8.73 8.75 4.64
C ASN A 248 -9.60 10.00 4.77
N ALA A 249 -9.28 10.90 5.70
CA ALA A 249 -10.00 12.16 5.87
C ALA A 249 -9.79 13.10 4.68
N ASP A 250 -8.57 13.15 4.14
CA ASP A 250 -8.25 13.95 2.96
C ASP A 250 -8.93 13.39 1.70
N TRP A 251 -8.81 12.09 1.46
CA TRP A 251 -9.47 11.43 0.32
C TRP A 251 -10.99 11.54 0.39
N THR A 252 -11.57 11.44 1.61
CA THR A 252 -13.00 11.67 1.79
C THR A 252 -13.43 13.06 1.32
N ARG A 253 -12.62 14.11 1.55
CA ARG A 253 -12.92 15.46 1.04
C ARG A 253 -12.85 15.51 -0.49
N GLN A 254 -11.82 14.89 -1.08
CA GLN A 254 -11.67 14.84 -2.52
C GLN A 254 -12.81 14.04 -3.18
N ILE A 255 -13.26 12.93 -2.59
CA ILE A 255 -14.39 12.12 -3.07
C ILE A 255 -15.70 12.92 -2.99
N LEU A 256 -15.91 13.72 -1.94
CA LEU A 256 -17.07 14.62 -1.88
C LEU A 256 -17.06 15.65 -3.00
N THR A 257 -15.89 16.20 -3.34
CA THR A 257 -15.76 17.11 -4.48
C THR A 257 -16.03 16.40 -5.82
N LEU A 258 -15.68 15.10 -5.94
CA LEU A 258 -16.06 14.32 -7.13
C LEU A 258 -17.57 14.14 -7.25
N LEU A 259 -18.27 13.98 -6.13
CA LEU A 259 -19.74 13.88 -6.11
C LEU A 259 -20.44 15.21 -6.46
N GLU A 260 -19.77 16.37 -6.31
CA GLU A 260 -20.30 17.66 -6.78
C GLU A 260 -20.23 17.79 -8.32
N GLY A 261 -19.55 16.88 -8.99
CA GLY A 261 -19.44 16.79 -10.44
C GLY A 261 -20.51 15.87 -11.04
N SER A 262 -20.17 15.18 -12.13
CA SER A 262 -21.03 14.18 -12.77
C SER A 262 -20.21 13.09 -13.44
N GLY A 263 -20.83 11.93 -13.73
CA GLY A 263 -20.18 10.82 -14.42
C GLY A 263 -19.78 9.66 -13.50
N THR A 264 -18.96 8.77 -14.03
CA THR A 264 -18.57 7.55 -13.30
C THR A 264 -17.07 7.50 -13.05
N ALA A 265 -16.65 7.37 -11.79
CA ALA A 265 -15.27 7.14 -11.44
C ALA A 265 -15.07 5.79 -10.75
N PHE A 266 -13.93 5.13 -11.04
CA PHE A 266 -13.49 3.96 -10.32
C PHE A 266 -12.27 4.32 -9.46
N ILE A 267 -12.42 4.18 -8.16
CA ILE A 267 -11.44 4.57 -7.16
C ILE A 267 -10.81 3.29 -6.59
N SER A 268 -9.49 3.15 -6.77
CA SER A 268 -8.70 2.02 -6.30
C SER A 268 -7.66 2.48 -5.29
N VAL A 269 -7.77 2.01 -4.05
CA VAL A 269 -6.88 2.36 -2.93
C VAL A 269 -6.51 1.11 -2.13
N GLY A 270 -5.46 1.17 -1.32
CA GLY A 270 -5.09 0.04 -0.46
C GLY A 270 -6.24 -0.41 0.43
N ALA A 271 -6.43 -1.72 0.56
CA ALA A 271 -7.58 -2.33 1.24
C ALA A 271 -7.75 -1.87 2.69
N GLY A 272 -6.65 -1.54 3.38
CA GLY A 272 -6.67 -0.99 4.73
C GLY A 272 -7.41 0.35 4.86
N HIS A 273 -7.48 1.13 3.78
CA HIS A 273 -8.21 2.40 3.74
C HIS A 273 -9.73 2.22 3.69
N LEU A 274 -10.18 1.01 3.34
CA LEU A 274 -11.59 0.64 3.23
C LEU A 274 -12.01 -0.36 4.33
N ALA A 275 -11.24 -0.46 5.42
CA ALA A 275 -11.55 -1.31 6.57
C ALA A 275 -11.57 -0.50 7.87
N GLY A 276 -12.45 -0.88 8.79
CA GLY A 276 -12.53 -0.32 10.13
C GLY A 276 -13.28 1.01 10.28
N ALA A 277 -13.21 1.54 11.48
CA ALA A 277 -14.01 2.68 11.93
C ALA A 277 -13.58 4.03 11.31
N ASP A 278 -12.33 4.13 10.87
CA ASP A 278 -11.76 5.32 10.24
C ASP A 278 -11.57 5.13 8.72
N SER A 279 -12.27 4.17 8.11
CA SER A 279 -12.26 3.93 6.67
C SER A 279 -12.96 5.06 5.89
N VAL A 280 -12.60 5.19 4.62
CA VAL A 280 -13.15 6.20 3.71
C VAL A 280 -14.68 6.09 3.64
N GLN A 281 -15.23 4.88 3.46
CA GLN A 281 -16.67 4.68 3.40
C GLN A 281 -17.36 5.03 4.73
N THR A 282 -16.73 4.75 5.87
CA THR A 282 -17.26 5.16 7.18
C THR A 282 -17.22 6.68 7.34
N MET A 283 -16.18 7.35 6.88
CA MET A 283 -16.08 8.82 6.93
C MET A 283 -17.07 9.50 5.98
N LEU A 284 -17.36 8.92 4.82
CA LEU A 284 -18.42 9.38 3.91
C LEU A 284 -19.81 9.23 4.55
N ALA A 285 -20.08 8.06 5.14
CA ALA A 285 -21.35 7.80 5.83
C ALA A 285 -21.60 8.79 7.00
N LYS A 286 -20.55 9.12 7.79
CA LYS A 286 -20.61 10.15 8.85
C LYS A 286 -20.96 11.55 8.31
N ARG A 287 -20.79 11.80 7.01
CA ARG A 287 -21.16 13.04 6.32
C ARG A 287 -22.49 12.96 5.58
N GLY A 288 -23.26 11.91 5.83
CA GLY A 288 -24.60 11.73 5.25
C GLY A 288 -24.61 11.13 3.85
N VAL A 289 -23.46 10.72 3.32
CA VAL A 289 -23.37 10.06 2.01
C VAL A 289 -23.71 8.59 2.17
N LYS A 290 -24.64 8.10 1.36
CA LYS A 290 -25.01 6.68 1.34
C LYS A 290 -23.92 5.88 0.62
N VAL A 291 -23.32 4.94 1.31
CA VAL A 291 -22.36 3.98 0.75
C VAL A 291 -23.00 2.59 0.74
N GLU A 292 -23.03 1.95 -0.39
CA GLU A 292 -23.63 0.63 -0.57
C GLU A 292 -22.60 -0.38 -1.06
N GLU A 293 -22.72 -1.63 -0.61
CA GLU A 293 -21.92 -2.72 -1.17
C GLU A 293 -22.52 -3.17 -2.52
N VAL A 294 -21.68 -3.27 -3.54
CA VAL A 294 -22.06 -3.84 -4.84
C VAL A 294 -22.15 -5.36 -4.70
N ARG A 295 -23.31 -5.91 -4.92
CA ARG A 295 -23.56 -7.36 -4.92
C ARG A 295 -23.53 -7.92 -6.35
N ASP A 296 -23.26 -9.22 -6.46
CA ASP A 296 -23.28 -9.94 -7.76
C ASP A 296 -24.69 -10.01 -8.36
#